data_037def5fe0fb19374705dc2aa89244e5
#
_entry.id   037def5fe0fb19374705dc2aa89244e5
#
_cell.length_a   1.000
_cell.length_b   1.000
_cell.length_c   1.000
_cell.angle_alpha   90.00
_cell.angle_beta   90.00
_cell.angle_gamma   90.00
#
_symmetry.space_group_name_H-M   'P 1'
#
loop_
_entity.id
_entity.type
_entity.pdbx_description
1 polymer ?
#
loop_
_entity_poly.entity_id
_entity_poly.type
_entity_poly.pdbx_seq_one_letter_code
_entity_poly.pdbx_strand_id
1 'polypeptide(L)'
;MENAELEVLEITRQMLEAMYTGDPEVHRKHSAADMSSYEWYIAPQRIDGLEFHLKLIEGGGNGTAGRLDILTPRVQLYGDTAIVNYTLLKTSFGAESQPPQFATMNETRVFVKIEGIWQMVHLHKSPTK
;
A
#
# COMPACT_ATOMS: atom_id res chain seq x y z
N MET A 1 -11.24 14.46 -9.29
CA MET A 1 -11.68 13.50 -8.25
C MET A 1 -12.51 14.19 -7.19
N GLU A 2 -13.53 13.52 -6.71
CA GLU A 2 -14.32 14.00 -5.58
C GLU A 2 -13.53 13.91 -4.26
N ASN A 3 -14.01 14.62 -3.23
CA ASN A 3 -13.29 14.67 -1.94
C ASN A 3 -13.04 13.29 -1.32
N ALA A 4 -14.04 12.40 -1.35
CA ALA A 4 -13.89 11.07 -0.77
C ALA A 4 -12.85 10.23 -1.54
N GLU A 5 -12.81 10.38 -2.86
CA GLU A 5 -11.81 9.71 -3.70
C GLU A 5 -10.39 10.21 -3.38
N LEU A 6 -10.23 11.53 -3.22
CA LEU A 6 -8.95 12.13 -2.85
C LEU A 6 -8.50 11.69 -1.46
N GLU A 7 -9.45 11.57 -0.52
CA GLU A 7 -9.15 11.09 0.83
C GLU A 7 -8.59 9.67 0.81
N VAL A 8 -9.25 8.74 0.10
CA VAL A 8 -8.82 7.35 0.01
C VAL A 8 -7.47 7.25 -0.70
N LEU A 9 -7.25 8.05 -1.75
CA LEU A 9 -5.99 8.07 -2.45
C LEU A 9 -4.86 8.60 -1.56
N GLU A 10 -5.13 9.63 -0.74
CA GLU A 10 -4.14 10.17 0.19
C GLU A 10 -3.78 9.15 1.29
N ILE A 11 -4.77 8.42 1.80
CA ILE A 11 -4.51 7.34 2.76
C ILE A 11 -3.59 6.28 2.12
N THR A 12 -3.87 5.92 0.86
CA THR A 12 -3.05 4.98 0.12
C THR A 12 -1.60 5.47 -0.01
N ARG A 13 -1.42 6.75 -0.34
CA ARG A 13 -0.10 7.35 -0.44
C ARG A 13 0.66 7.28 0.89
N GLN A 14 -0.02 7.59 1.98
CA GLN A 14 0.58 7.52 3.32
C GLN A 14 0.97 6.09 3.70
N MET A 15 0.13 5.11 3.34
CA MET A 15 0.45 3.70 3.57
C MET A 15 1.70 3.27 2.81
N LEU A 16 1.86 3.72 1.58
CA LEU A 16 3.04 3.41 0.78
C LEU A 16 4.30 4.06 1.36
N GLU A 17 4.21 5.31 1.79
CA GLU A 17 5.34 5.99 2.42
C GLU A 17 5.78 5.30 3.72
N ALA A 18 4.83 4.76 4.48
CA ALA A 18 5.12 4.07 5.72
C ALA A 18 6.02 2.84 5.52
N MET A 19 6.05 2.28 4.32
CA MET A 19 6.93 1.16 4.00
C MET A 19 8.41 1.55 4.05
N TYR A 20 8.72 2.82 3.79
CA TYR A 20 10.10 3.33 3.89
C TYR A 20 10.46 3.78 5.29
N THR A 21 9.51 4.38 5.99
CA THR A 21 9.75 4.90 7.35
C THR A 21 9.66 3.82 8.41
N GLY A 22 8.99 2.70 8.10
CA GLY A 22 8.75 1.64 9.06
C GLY A 22 7.70 2.01 10.11
N ASP A 23 6.96 3.10 9.89
CA ASP A 23 5.94 3.56 10.83
C ASP A 23 4.62 2.81 10.60
N PRO A 24 4.18 1.99 11.55
CA PRO A 24 2.96 1.19 11.38
C PRO A 24 1.67 1.96 11.63
N GLU A 25 1.73 3.21 12.11
CA GLU A 25 0.55 3.90 12.65
C GLU A 25 -0.54 4.17 11.61
N VAL A 26 -0.17 4.56 10.38
CA VAL A 26 -1.19 4.77 9.35
C VAL A 26 -1.89 3.46 8.99
N HIS A 27 -1.15 2.35 8.98
CA HIS A 27 -1.73 1.03 8.72
C HIS A 27 -2.61 0.58 9.89
N ARG A 28 -2.19 0.84 11.11
CA ARG A 28 -2.99 0.50 12.31
C ARG A 28 -4.31 1.25 12.30
N LYS A 29 -4.30 2.52 11.94
CA LYS A 29 -5.50 3.36 11.89
C LYS A 29 -6.43 2.99 10.72
N HIS A 30 -5.85 2.69 9.56
CA HIS A 30 -6.59 2.55 8.31
C HIS A 30 -6.61 1.13 7.74
N SER A 31 -6.45 0.12 8.59
CA SER A 31 -6.59 -1.28 8.18
C SER A 31 -7.47 -2.03 9.15
N ALA A 32 -8.32 -2.90 8.61
CA ALA A 32 -9.16 -3.76 9.44
C ALA A 32 -8.32 -4.86 10.08
N ALA A 33 -8.71 -5.30 11.28
CA ALA A 33 -7.98 -6.34 12.00
C ALA A 33 -7.91 -7.65 11.22
N ASP A 34 -8.94 -7.95 10.44
CA ASP A 34 -9.05 -9.18 9.64
C ASP A 34 -8.66 -8.98 8.17
N MET A 35 -7.92 -7.92 7.87
CA MET A 35 -7.49 -7.68 6.50
C MET A 35 -6.77 -8.88 5.90
N SER A 36 -6.80 -8.99 4.59
CA SER A 36 -6.08 -10.03 3.87
C SER A 36 -5.26 -9.41 2.73
N SER A 37 -4.20 -10.10 2.31
CA SER A 37 -3.40 -9.64 1.19
C SER A 37 -2.84 -10.81 0.38
N TYR A 38 -2.56 -10.52 -0.90
CA TYR A 38 -1.71 -11.34 -1.75
C TYR A 38 -0.49 -10.49 -2.11
N GLU A 39 0.68 -10.96 -1.70
CA GLU A 39 1.96 -10.29 -1.96
C GLU A 39 2.96 -11.37 -2.40
N TRP A 40 3.05 -11.58 -3.71
CA TRP A 40 3.74 -12.74 -4.30
C TRP A 40 5.19 -12.90 -3.84
N TYR A 41 5.87 -11.80 -3.56
CA TYR A 41 7.28 -11.81 -3.14
C TYR A 41 7.48 -12.19 -1.67
N ILE A 42 6.39 -12.29 -0.90
CA ILE A 42 6.44 -12.66 0.51
C ILE A 42 5.99 -14.11 0.69
N ALA A 43 4.83 -14.46 0.11
CA ALA A 43 4.25 -15.78 0.25
C ALA A 43 3.40 -16.13 -0.97
N PRO A 44 3.32 -17.43 -1.33
CA PRO A 44 2.48 -17.86 -2.46
C PRO A 44 0.98 -17.91 -2.13
N GLN A 45 0.62 -17.91 -0.85
CA GLN A 45 -0.76 -17.96 -0.40
C GLN A 45 -1.21 -16.64 0.20
N ARG A 46 -2.51 -16.55 0.46
CA ARG A 46 -3.08 -15.37 1.12
C ARG A 46 -2.49 -15.18 2.50
N ILE A 47 -2.18 -13.94 2.82
CA ILE A 47 -1.69 -13.51 4.13
C ILE A 47 -2.89 -12.91 4.86
N ASP A 48 -3.21 -13.42 6.05
CA ASP A 48 -4.34 -12.96 6.84
C ASP A 48 -3.89 -12.23 8.10
N GLY A 49 -4.59 -11.14 8.40
CA GLY A 49 -4.45 -10.44 9.66
C GLY A 49 -3.55 -9.22 9.65
N LEU A 50 -4.01 -8.18 10.33
CA LEU A 50 -3.29 -6.91 10.44
C LEU A 50 -1.98 -7.06 11.21
N GLU A 51 -1.96 -7.86 12.26
CA GLU A 51 -0.75 -7.96 13.10
C GLU A 51 0.47 -8.47 12.34
N PHE A 52 0.28 -9.46 11.46
CA PHE A 52 1.37 -9.93 10.61
C PHE A 52 1.81 -8.84 9.63
N HIS A 53 0.84 -8.14 9.05
CA HIS A 53 1.11 -7.05 8.11
C HIS A 53 1.92 -5.92 8.77
N LEU A 54 1.59 -5.56 10.01
CA LEU A 54 2.34 -4.55 10.75
C LEU A 54 3.79 -4.96 10.98
N LYS A 55 4.04 -6.22 11.24
CA LYS A 55 5.41 -6.72 11.41
C LYS A 55 6.22 -6.60 10.12
N LEU A 56 5.60 -6.81 8.97
CA LEU A 56 6.26 -6.63 7.68
C LEU A 56 6.66 -5.17 7.48
N ILE A 57 5.80 -4.24 7.84
CA ILE A 57 6.05 -2.80 7.70
C ILE A 57 7.18 -2.38 8.64
N GLU A 58 7.11 -2.77 9.90
CA GLU A 58 8.15 -2.45 10.89
C GLU A 58 9.52 -2.96 10.46
N GLY A 59 9.58 -4.17 9.88
CA GLY A 59 10.81 -4.76 9.41
C GLY A 59 11.35 -4.14 8.12
N GLY A 60 10.50 -3.42 7.36
CA GLY A 60 10.89 -2.81 6.10
C GLY A 60 11.46 -1.41 6.22
N GLY A 61 11.27 -0.75 7.36
CA GLY A 61 11.69 0.63 7.56
C GLY A 61 13.14 0.77 7.93
N ASN A 62 14.04 0.50 7.03
CA ASN A 62 15.48 0.47 7.30
C ASN A 62 16.23 1.71 6.83
N GLY A 63 15.53 2.77 6.49
CA GLY A 63 16.14 4.00 6.02
C GLY A 63 16.70 3.94 4.62
N THR A 64 16.34 2.93 3.84
CA THR A 64 16.76 2.85 2.44
C THR A 64 16.18 4.01 1.66
N ALA A 65 17.03 4.77 1.01
CA ALA A 65 16.58 5.89 0.19
C ALA A 65 15.81 5.36 -1.02
N GLY A 66 14.69 5.99 -1.29
CA GLY A 66 13.86 5.57 -2.41
C GLY A 66 12.75 6.57 -2.70
N ARG A 67 12.02 6.28 -3.78
CA ARG A 67 10.90 7.08 -4.22
C ARG A 67 9.77 6.16 -4.68
N LEU A 68 8.56 6.55 -4.35
CA LEU A 68 7.35 5.85 -4.79
C LEU A 68 6.51 6.80 -5.64
N ASP A 69 6.13 6.34 -6.83
CA ASP A 69 5.23 7.07 -7.71
C ASP A 69 4.00 6.22 -7.97
N ILE A 70 2.83 6.81 -7.73
CA ILE A 70 1.54 6.17 -7.99
C ILE A 70 1.13 6.59 -9.42
N LEU A 71 1.12 5.63 -10.33
CA LEU A 71 0.83 5.89 -11.74
C LEU A 71 -0.61 5.50 -12.07
N THR A 72 -1.28 6.36 -12.82
CA THR A 72 -2.65 6.15 -13.33
C THR A 72 -3.62 5.67 -12.26
N PRO A 73 -3.72 6.37 -11.10
CA PRO A 73 -4.61 5.92 -10.04
C PRO A 73 -6.08 6.05 -10.45
N ARG A 74 -6.87 5.08 -9.99
CA ARG A 74 -8.32 5.11 -10.14
C ARG A 74 -8.95 4.74 -8.81
N VAL A 75 -9.92 5.52 -8.37
CA VAL A 75 -10.71 5.22 -7.18
C VAL A 75 -12.15 5.01 -7.62
N GLN A 76 -12.73 3.88 -7.23
CA GLN A 76 -14.13 3.55 -7.49
C GLN A 76 -14.86 3.53 -6.14
N LEU A 77 -15.89 4.35 -6.01
CA LEU A 77 -16.68 4.44 -4.78
C LEU A 77 -18.04 3.77 -4.97
N TYR A 78 -18.39 2.89 -4.05
CA TYR A 78 -19.68 2.24 -3.99
C TYR A 78 -20.19 2.32 -2.55
N GLY A 79 -20.88 3.41 -2.23
CA GLY A 79 -21.31 3.68 -0.85
C GLY A 79 -20.09 3.80 0.08
N ASP A 80 -20.03 2.94 1.07
CA ASP A 80 -18.92 2.89 2.04
C ASP A 80 -17.77 1.97 1.62
N THR A 81 -17.73 1.58 0.34
CA THR A 81 -16.65 0.75 -0.20
C THR A 81 -15.90 1.52 -1.27
N ALA A 82 -14.58 1.47 -1.21
CA ALA A 82 -13.70 2.08 -2.21
C ALA A 82 -12.70 1.04 -2.72
N ILE A 83 -12.50 1.04 -4.05
CA ILE A 83 -11.49 0.21 -4.68
C ILE A 83 -10.48 1.15 -5.30
N VAL A 84 -9.21 1.01 -4.94
CA VAL A 84 -8.11 1.83 -5.46
C VAL A 84 -7.19 0.97 -6.29
N ASN A 85 -7.00 1.35 -7.55
CA ASN A 85 -6.09 0.65 -8.48
C ASN A 85 -5.05 1.62 -9.01
N TYR A 86 -3.83 1.15 -9.13
CA TYR A 86 -2.73 1.93 -9.70
C TYR A 86 -1.57 1.01 -10.05
N THR A 87 -0.64 1.54 -10.81
CA THR A 87 0.67 0.92 -10.97
C THR A 87 1.65 1.67 -10.08
N LEU A 88 2.34 0.96 -9.22
CA LEU A 88 3.37 1.55 -8.38
C LEU A 88 4.71 1.47 -9.09
N LEU A 89 5.39 2.62 -9.20
CA LEU A 89 6.78 2.67 -9.63
C LEU A 89 7.63 2.91 -8.40
N LYS A 90 8.46 1.94 -8.08
CA LYS A 90 9.37 2.02 -6.95
C LYS A 90 10.78 2.24 -7.47
N THR A 91 11.40 3.34 -7.07
CA THR A 91 12.79 3.66 -7.39
C THR A 91 13.62 3.48 -6.14
N SER A 92 14.65 2.66 -6.20
CA SER A 92 15.60 2.45 -5.09
C SER A 92 16.94 3.06 -5.47
N PHE A 93 17.47 3.90 -4.59
CA PHE A 93 18.78 4.51 -4.80
C PHE A 93 19.84 3.66 -4.14
N GLY A 94 20.80 3.18 -4.93
CA GLY A 94 21.92 2.40 -4.43
C GLY A 94 23.04 3.27 -3.87
N ALA A 95 24.21 2.68 -3.71
CA ALA A 95 25.42 3.42 -3.36
C ALA A 95 25.76 4.44 -4.45
N GLU A 96 26.53 5.49 -4.10
CA GLU A 96 26.86 6.62 -5.00
C GLU A 96 27.34 6.19 -6.39
N SER A 97 28.04 5.08 -6.49
CA SER A 97 28.61 4.61 -7.76
C SER A 97 27.65 3.73 -8.56
N GLN A 98 26.44 3.47 -8.07
CA GLN A 98 25.51 2.57 -8.74
C GLN A 98 24.28 3.32 -9.25
N PRO A 99 23.75 2.93 -10.43
CA PRO A 99 22.53 3.53 -10.94
C PRO A 99 21.34 3.12 -10.09
N PRO A 100 20.27 3.94 -10.06
CA PRO A 100 19.06 3.57 -9.37
C PRO A 100 18.40 2.33 -9.99
N GLN A 101 17.71 1.58 -9.16
CA GLN A 101 16.96 0.39 -9.56
C GLN A 101 15.47 0.74 -9.61
N PHE A 102 14.77 0.18 -10.59
CA PHE A 102 13.34 0.42 -10.79
C PHE A 102 12.57 -0.89 -10.72
N ALA A 103 11.43 -0.85 -10.06
CA ALA A 103 10.50 -1.97 -10.06
C ALA A 103 9.08 -1.43 -10.22
N THR A 104 8.26 -2.15 -10.97
CA THR A 104 6.85 -1.80 -11.12
C THR A 104 5.98 -2.96 -10.69
N MET A 105 4.81 -2.63 -10.13
CA MET A 105 3.83 -3.63 -9.72
C MET A 105 2.44 -3.02 -9.80
N ASN A 106 1.46 -3.85 -10.08
CA ASN A 106 0.06 -3.43 -10.03
C ASN A 106 -0.49 -3.75 -8.67
N GLU A 107 -1.22 -2.78 -8.09
CA GLU A 107 -1.79 -2.94 -6.76
C GLU A 107 -3.28 -2.60 -6.78
N THR A 108 -4.04 -3.37 -6.03
CA THR A 108 -5.45 -3.11 -5.76
C THR A 108 -5.64 -3.09 -4.25
N ARG A 109 -6.25 -2.02 -3.74
CA ARG A 109 -6.62 -1.90 -2.34
C ARG A 109 -8.13 -1.74 -2.25
N VAL A 110 -8.73 -2.49 -1.34
CA VAL A 110 -10.16 -2.39 -1.06
C VAL A 110 -10.32 -1.79 0.34
N PHE A 111 -11.06 -0.69 0.41
CA PHE A 111 -11.35 0.00 1.67
C PHE A 111 -12.84 -0.05 1.95
N VAL A 112 -13.18 -0.15 3.22
CA VAL A 112 -14.57 -0.03 3.69
C VAL A 112 -14.58 1.04 4.78
N LYS A 113 -15.57 1.94 4.74
CA LYS A 113 -15.72 2.98 5.76
C LYS A 113 -16.49 2.40 6.94
N ILE A 114 -15.80 2.27 8.06
CA ILE A 114 -16.34 1.69 9.28
C ILE A 114 -16.27 2.76 10.37
N GLU A 115 -17.42 3.11 10.94
CA GLU A 115 -17.50 4.14 11.98
C GLU A 115 -16.82 5.45 11.55
N GLY A 116 -17.03 5.84 10.30
CA GLY A 116 -16.50 7.08 9.76
C GLY A 116 -15.04 7.04 9.31
N ILE A 117 -14.37 5.90 9.46
CA ILE A 117 -12.96 5.75 9.12
C ILE A 117 -12.79 4.75 7.98
N TRP A 118 -12.07 5.15 6.92
CA TRP A 118 -11.74 4.25 5.82
C TRP A 118 -10.71 3.23 6.32
N GLN A 119 -11.05 1.94 6.17
CA GLN A 119 -10.19 0.84 6.59
C GLN A 119 -9.96 -0.12 5.44
N MET A 120 -8.69 -0.40 5.16
CA MET A 120 -8.31 -1.36 4.13
C MET A 120 -8.64 -2.77 4.60
N VAL A 121 -9.41 -3.49 3.81
CA VAL A 121 -9.81 -4.88 4.11
C VAL A 121 -9.07 -5.88 3.22
N HIS A 122 -8.54 -5.42 2.09
CA HIS A 122 -7.79 -6.30 1.18
C HIS A 122 -6.77 -5.51 0.37
N LEU A 123 -5.64 -6.15 0.11
CA LEU A 123 -4.57 -5.64 -0.74
C LEU A 123 -4.08 -6.77 -1.64
N HIS A 124 -3.99 -6.51 -2.94
CA HIS A 124 -3.44 -7.47 -3.87
C HIS A 124 -2.35 -6.80 -4.69
N LYS A 125 -1.17 -7.39 -4.69
CA LYS A 125 -0.03 -6.93 -5.48
C LYS A 125 0.33 -7.99 -6.51
N SER A 126 0.61 -7.56 -7.73
CA SER A 126 1.09 -8.44 -8.78
C SER A 126 2.20 -7.78 -9.58
N PRO A 127 3.16 -8.55 -10.11
CA PRO A 127 4.19 -7.98 -10.98
C PRO A 127 3.58 -7.53 -12.30
N THR A 128 4.21 -6.53 -12.93
CA THR A 128 3.76 -6.05 -14.26
C THR A 128 4.30 -6.91 -15.40
N LYS A 129 5.23 -7.78 -15.09
CA LYS A 129 5.85 -8.68 -16.10
C LYS A 129 5.91 -10.12 -15.59
#